data_0e2dddde8950dfbcd49c1e593f9a563b
#
_entry.id   0e2dddde8950dfbcd49c1e593f9a563b
#
_cell.length_a   1.000
_cell.length_b   1.000
_cell.length_c   1.000
_cell.angle_alpha   90.00
_cell.angle_beta   90.00
_cell.angle_gamma   90.00
#
_symmetry.space_group_name_H-M   'P 1'
#
loop_
_entity.id
_entity.type
_entity.pdbx_description
1 polymer ?
#
loop_
_entity_poly.entity_id
_entity_poly.type
_entity_poly.pdbx_seq_one_letter_code
_entity_poly.pdbx_strand_id
1 'polypeptide(L)'
;MHEAKSKLNEILSSSSYRNLEKHIKNGSIFNIIGEFAEEKSATAIIMGTHGAKGMQKIFGSFAMKVIISTSTPFMVVQKDSEIKKVNRICINIKSSAESMQITRLASYLAKTYHGKIHIIAEKSFDKSKAVKIKNNMVLLSKHLNKIEVDYKLELLDNNNDWGQTVLKYGRENSMDLYAYSYDSDRFLASNDKF
;
A
#
# COMPACT_ATOMS: atom_id res chain seq x y z
N MET A 1 -14.62 19.95 18.88
CA MET A 1 -15.29 18.62 19.05
C MET A 1 -16.70 18.58 18.47
N HIS A 2 -17.53 19.60 18.68
CA HIS A 2 -18.92 19.65 18.15
C HIS A 2 -18.96 19.63 16.60
N GLU A 3 -18.13 20.43 15.95
CA GLU A 3 -18.05 20.50 14.47
C GLU A 3 -17.62 19.16 13.83
N ALA A 4 -16.65 18.46 14.42
CA ALA A 4 -16.22 17.15 13.94
C ALA A 4 -17.33 16.10 14.04
N LYS A 5 -18.14 16.15 15.13
CA LYS A 5 -19.30 15.27 15.28
C LYS A 5 -20.37 15.55 14.21
N SER A 6 -20.62 16.82 13.90
CA SER A 6 -21.59 17.22 12.86
C SER A 6 -21.17 16.72 11.50
N LYS A 7 -19.93 16.94 11.07
CA LYS A 7 -19.39 16.44 9.80
C LYS A 7 -19.44 14.93 9.68
N LEU A 8 -19.10 14.19 10.74
CA LEU A 8 -19.19 12.73 10.74
C LEU A 8 -20.63 12.23 10.65
N ASN A 9 -21.59 12.90 11.29
CA ASN A 9 -23.00 12.56 11.17
C ASN A 9 -23.50 12.77 9.73
N GLU A 10 -23.12 13.85 9.06
CA GLU A 10 -23.46 14.13 7.67
C GLU A 10 -22.93 13.05 6.73
N ILE A 11 -21.66 12.64 6.90
CA ILE A 11 -21.05 11.54 6.12
C ILE A 11 -21.80 10.23 6.35
N LEU A 12 -22.14 9.89 7.60
CA LEU A 12 -22.87 8.67 7.91
C LEU A 12 -24.29 8.67 7.33
N SER A 13 -25.00 9.81 7.39
CA SER A 13 -26.36 9.91 6.85
C SER A 13 -26.42 9.87 5.32
N SER A 14 -25.36 10.33 4.64
CA SER A 14 -25.25 10.29 3.17
C SER A 14 -24.65 8.99 2.64
N SER A 15 -24.11 8.13 3.51
CA SER A 15 -23.47 6.87 3.10
C SER A 15 -24.47 5.74 2.86
N SER A 16 -24.28 4.99 1.79
CA SER A 16 -25.00 3.75 1.52
C SER A 16 -24.51 2.55 2.35
N TYR A 17 -23.38 2.70 3.06
CA TYR A 17 -22.78 1.64 3.88
C TYR A 17 -23.47 1.56 5.25
N ARG A 18 -23.90 0.33 5.65
CA ARG A 18 -24.70 0.12 6.87
C ARG A 18 -23.89 -0.12 8.14
N ASN A 19 -22.63 -0.51 8.02
CA ASN A 19 -21.80 -0.92 9.16
C ASN A 19 -20.67 0.09 9.46
N LEU A 20 -21.02 1.38 9.52
CA LEU A 20 -20.09 2.44 9.84
C LEU A 20 -20.18 2.80 11.32
N GLU A 21 -19.05 2.77 12.02
CA GLU A 21 -18.89 3.31 13.35
C GLU A 21 -18.15 4.64 13.30
N LYS A 22 -18.54 5.60 14.13
CA LYS A 22 -17.82 6.86 14.28
C LYS A 22 -17.07 6.90 15.60
N HIS A 23 -15.82 7.27 15.52
CA HIS A 23 -14.97 7.46 16.70
C HIS A 23 -14.29 8.82 16.65
N ILE A 24 -14.22 9.51 17.79
CA ILE A 24 -13.50 10.76 17.94
C ILE A 24 -12.56 10.57 19.12
N LYS A 25 -11.27 10.68 18.87
CA LYS A 25 -10.22 10.59 19.88
C LYS A 25 -9.39 11.87 19.88
N ASN A 26 -8.88 12.28 21.04
CA ASN A 26 -7.98 13.40 21.20
C ASN A 26 -6.55 12.90 21.40
N GLY A 27 -5.58 13.54 20.75
CA GLY A 27 -4.15 13.25 20.91
C GLY A 27 -3.37 13.40 19.61
N SER A 28 -2.14 12.89 19.60
CA SER A 28 -1.30 12.90 18.42
C SER A 28 -1.83 11.91 17.37
N ILE A 29 -2.08 12.37 16.15
CA ILE A 29 -2.54 11.50 15.05
C ILE A 29 -1.55 10.38 14.73
N PHE A 30 -0.26 10.59 15.04
CA PHE A 30 0.79 9.61 14.78
C PHE A 30 0.68 8.36 15.64
N ASN A 31 0.15 8.51 16.87
CA ASN A 31 -0.01 7.40 17.80
C ASN A 31 -1.44 6.84 17.76
N ILE A 32 -2.44 7.74 17.84
CA ILE A 32 -3.85 7.35 18.02
C ILE A 32 -4.38 6.52 16.85
N ILE A 33 -3.96 6.81 15.61
CA ILE A 33 -4.44 6.04 14.45
C ILE A 33 -3.95 4.60 14.53
N GLY A 34 -2.67 4.38 14.85
CA GLY A 34 -2.09 3.05 15.01
C GLY A 34 -2.70 2.29 16.18
N GLU A 35 -2.72 2.91 17.37
CA GLU A 35 -3.32 2.34 18.58
C GLU A 35 -4.79 1.94 18.37
N PHE A 36 -5.55 2.80 17.71
CA PHE A 36 -6.95 2.53 17.41
C PHE A 36 -7.12 1.39 16.38
N ALA A 37 -6.25 1.33 15.37
CA ALA A 37 -6.27 0.24 14.41
C ALA A 37 -5.95 -1.12 15.07
N GLU A 38 -5.01 -1.15 16.01
CA GLU A 38 -4.68 -2.32 16.80
C GLU A 38 -5.82 -2.71 17.76
N GLU A 39 -6.39 -1.74 18.49
CA GLU A 39 -7.57 -1.94 19.36
C GLU A 39 -8.74 -2.60 18.61
N LYS A 40 -8.96 -2.17 17.36
CA LYS A 40 -10.02 -2.72 16.50
C LYS A 40 -9.60 -3.93 15.68
N SER A 41 -8.37 -4.41 15.80
CA SER A 41 -7.80 -5.47 14.95
C SER A 41 -8.03 -5.18 13.45
N ALA A 42 -7.80 -3.93 13.06
CA ALA A 42 -8.08 -3.48 11.70
C ALA A 42 -7.20 -4.20 10.66
N THR A 43 -7.80 -4.66 9.59
CA THR A 43 -7.09 -5.30 8.47
C THR A 43 -6.31 -4.29 7.64
N ALA A 44 -6.78 -3.06 7.56
CA ALA A 44 -6.13 -1.95 6.86
C ALA A 44 -6.64 -0.60 7.38
N ILE A 45 -5.84 0.44 7.22
CA ILE A 45 -6.20 1.84 7.42
C ILE A 45 -6.34 2.49 6.04
N ILE A 46 -7.49 3.12 5.77
CA ILE A 46 -7.69 3.85 4.51
C ILE A 46 -7.53 5.34 4.79
N MET A 47 -6.63 5.99 4.05
CA MET A 47 -6.32 7.40 4.19
C MET A 47 -6.48 8.12 2.86
N GLY A 48 -7.28 9.18 2.84
CA GLY A 48 -7.34 10.12 1.73
C GLY A 48 -6.18 11.13 1.79
N THR A 49 -5.58 11.43 0.65
CA THR A 49 -4.58 12.50 0.54
C THR A 49 -5.02 13.57 -0.45
N HIS A 50 -4.76 14.84 -0.12
CA HIS A 50 -4.88 15.95 -1.07
C HIS A 50 -3.58 16.00 -1.90
N GLY A 51 -3.49 15.15 -2.94
CA GLY A 51 -2.25 14.87 -3.62
C GLY A 51 -1.75 15.99 -4.53
N ALA A 52 -0.48 16.34 -4.42
CA ALA A 52 0.28 16.88 -5.55
C ALA A 52 0.72 15.72 -6.45
N LYS A 53 0.75 15.93 -7.77
CA LYS A 53 1.10 14.90 -8.76
C LYS A 53 2.53 14.37 -8.58
N GLY A 54 2.70 13.06 -8.43
CA GLY A 54 3.98 12.35 -8.39
C GLY A 54 4.27 11.62 -7.07
N MET A 55 4.94 10.46 -7.13
CA MET A 55 5.16 9.57 -5.96
C MET A 55 5.89 10.24 -4.79
N GLN A 56 6.84 11.13 -5.04
CA GLN A 56 7.56 11.87 -3.98
C GLN A 56 6.74 13.00 -3.34
N LYS A 57 5.64 13.45 -4.00
CA LYS A 57 4.73 14.48 -3.50
C LYS A 57 3.39 13.93 -3.01
N ILE A 58 3.15 12.62 -3.11
CA ILE A 58 1.88 11.99 -2.72
C ILE A 58 1.72 11.97 -1.21
N PHE A 59 2.81 11.79 -0.50
CA PHE A 59 2.81 11.72 0.96
C PHE A 59 3.49 12.96 1.53
N GLY A 60 2.73 13.91 2.02
CA GLY A 60 3.31 14.95 2.89
C GLY A 60 4.02 14.28 4.08
N SER A 61 5.00 14.97 4.66
CA SER A 61 5.77 14.47 5.81
C SER A 61 4.88 13.93 6.96
N PHE A 62 3.69 14.48 7.13
CA PHE A 62 2.72 14.03 8.12
C PHE A 62 2.12 12.66 7.79
N ALA A 63 1.68 12.43 6.55
CA ALA A 63 1.12 11.15 6.16
C ALA A 63 2.15 10.02 6.29
N MET A 64 3.39 10.28 5.90
CA MET A 64 4.47 9.31 6.09
C MET A 64 4.72 8.98 7.55
N LYS A 65 4.75 9.97 8.46
CA LYS A 65 4.90 9.72 9.89
C LYS A 65 3.80 8.83 10.44
N VAL A 66 2.55 9.02 10.00
CA VAL A 66 1.42 8.15 10.40
C VAL A 66 1.61 6.74 9.85
N ILE A 67 2.01 6.58 8.58
CA ILE A 67 2.20 5.27 7.95
C ILE A 67 3.26 4.45 8.68
N ILE A 68 4.37 5.07 9.09
CA ILE A 68 5.47 4.36 9.76
C ILE A 68 5.23 4.12 11.25
N SER A 69 4.20 4.72 11.84
CA SER A 69 3.90 4.58 13.27
C SER A 69 3.11 3.33 13.64
N THR A 70 2.69 2.53 12.68
CA THR A 70 1.92 1.30 12.94
C THR A 70 2.30 0.17 11.98
N SER A 71 2.08 -1.07 12.42
CA SER A 71 2.22 -2.28 11.62
C SER A 71 1.00 -2.57 10.73
N THR A 72 -0.13 -1.89 10.96
CA THR A 72 -1.33 -2.05 10.15
C THR A 72 -1.13 -1.48 8.74
N PRO A 73 -1.42 -2.24 7.67
CA PRO A 73 -1.26 -1.75 6.30
C PRO A 73 -2.11 -0.51 6.01
N PHE A 74 -1.52 0.44 5.27
CA PHE A 74 -2.25 1.61 4.76
C PHE A 74 -2.68 1.42 3.32
N MET A 75 -3.92 1.79 3.03
CA MET A 75 -4.40 2.05 1.68
C MET A 75 -4.55 3.55 1.50
N VAL A 76 -3.76 4.13 0.62
CA VAL A 76 -3.79 5.57 0.36
C VAL A 76 -4.57 5.85 -0.92
N VAL A 77 -5.57 6.71 -0.81
CA VAL A 77 -6.46 7.08 -1.90
C VAL A 77 -6.26 8.55 -2.23
N GLN A 78 -6.05 8.88 -3.50
CA GLN A 78 -5.97 10.26 -3.96
C GLN A 78 -7.38 10.81 -4.25
N LYS A 79 -7.57 12.11 -4.06
CA LYS A 79 -8.87 12.78 -4.22
C LYS A 79 -9.54 12.50 -5.57
N ASP A 80 -8.75 12.45 -6.65
CA ASP A 80 -9.23 12.28 -8.02
C ASP A 80 -9.14 10.83 -8.51
N SER A 81 -8.94 9.87 -7.61
CA SER A 81 -8.87 8.45 -7.96
C SER A 81 -10.28 7.91 -8.19
N GLU A 82 -10.63 7.65 -9.43
CA GLU A 82 -11.84 6.91 -9.79
C GLU A 82 -11.57 5.39 -9.74
N ILE A 83 -11.50 4.82 -8.55
CA ILE A 83 -11.35 3.37 -8.39
C ILE A 83 -12.72 2.72 -8.56
N LYS A 84 -13.07 2.33 -9.78
CA LYS A 84 -14.33 1.60 -10.07
C LYS A 84 -14.23 0.11 -9.74
N LYS A 85 -13.05 -0.49 -9.97
CA LYS A 85 -12.74 -1.89 -9.68
C LYS A 85 -11.23 -2.04 -9.45
N VAL A 86 -10.85 -2.95 -8.56
CA VAL A 86 -9.45 -3.37 -8.38
C VAL A 86 -9.21 -4.63 -9.19
N ASN A 87 -8.96 -4.47 -10.50
CA ASN A 87 -8.74 -5.61 -11.42
C ASN A 87 -7.27 -6.01 -11.51
N ARG A 88 -6.34 -5.07 -11.35
CA ARG A 88 -4.91 -5.31 -11.50
C ARG A 88 -4.14 -4.66 -10.37
N ILE A 89 -3.44 -5.49 -9.62
CA ILE A 89 -2.64 -5.08 -8.45
C ILE A 89 -1.17 -5.32 -8.77
N CYS A 90 -0.36 -4.29 -8.68
CA CYS A 90 1.09 -4.39 -8.79
C CYS A 90 1.69 -4.57 -7.40
N ILE A 91 2.38 -5.67 -7.14
CA ILE A 91 3.13 -5.92 -5.91
C ILE A 91 4.63 -5.80 -6.21
N ASN A 92 5.31 -4.89 -5.53
CA ASN A 92 6.76 -4.76 -5.60
C ASN A 92 7.43 -5.62 -4.53
N ILE A 93 8.11 -6.69 -4.95
CA ILE A 93 8.85 -7.60 -4.07
C ILE A 93 10.33 -7.23 -4.04
N LYS A 94 10.90 -7.17 -2.83
CA LYS A 94 12.32 -6.95 -2.57
C LYS A 94 12.97 -8.19 -1.99
N SER A 95 14.27 -8.10 -1.70
CA SER A 95 15.03 -9.16 -1.01
C SER A 95 14.71 -9.26 0.48
N SER A 96 14.10 -8.25 1.07
CA SER A 96 13.73 -8.20 2.49
C SER A 96 12.46 -8.99 2.77
N ALA A 97 12.33 -9.54 3.99
CA ALA A 97 11.14 -10.27 4.43
C ALA A 97 9.92 -9.33 4.58
N GLU A 98 10.16 -8.08 4.94
CA GLU A 98 9.13 -7.04 5.11
C GLU A 98 8.35 -6.82 3.82
N SER A 99 8.99 -7.04 2.66
CA SER A 99 8.30 -6.94 1.36
C SER A 99 7.15 -7.93 1.21
N MET A 100 7.09 -8.96 2.04
CA MET A 100 6.01 -9.95 2.05
C MET A 100 4.79 -9.51 2.89
N GLN A 101 4.91 -8.51 3.76
CA GLN A 101 3.82 -8.08 4.64
C GLN A 101 2.60 -7.56 3.86
N ILE A 102 2.85 -6.88 2.74
CA ILE A 102 1.79 -6.33 1.87
C ILE A 102 1.01 -7.42 1.12
N THR A 103 1.56 -8.62 0.99
CA THR A 103 0.99 -9.67 0.14
C THR A 103 -0.38 -10.14 0.66
N ARG A 104 -0.56 -10.15 1.98
CA ARG A 104 -1.82 -10.59 2.61
C ARG A 104 -2.99 -9.70 2.18
N LEU A 105 -2.87 -8.38 2.32
CA LEU A 105 -3.92 -7.44 1.94
C LEU A 105 -4.14 -7.44 0.42
N ALA A 106 -3.07 -7.42 -0.38
CA ALA A 106 -3.17 -7.43 -1.83
C ALA A 106 -3.82 -8.72 -2.37
N SER A 107 -3.47 -9.88 -1.79
CA SER A 107 -4.09 -11.17 -2.13
C SER A 107 -5.57 -11.21 -1.77
N TYR A 108 -5.93 -10.68 -0.60
CA TYR A 108 -7.33 -10.57 -0.18
C TYR A 108 -8.14 -9.72 -1.15
N LEU A 109 -7.61 -8.55 -1.53
CA LEU A 109 -8.27 -7.66 -2.49
C LEU A 109 -8.41 -8.34 -3.86
N ALA A 110 -7.34 -8.96 -4.36
CA ALA A 110 -7.38 -9.67 -5.64
C ALA A 110 -8.43 -10.79 -5.64
N LYS A 111 -8.49 -11.59 -4.57
CA LYS A 111 -9.50 -12.65 -4.42
C LYS A 111 -10.92 -12.08 -4.40
N THR A 112 -11.14 -11.01 -3.63
CA THR A 112 -12.46 -10.39 -3.46
C THR A 112 -12.99 -9.77 -4.75
N TYR A 113 -12.12 -9.14 -5.54
CA TYR A 113 -12.50 -8.44 -6.77
C TYR A 113 -12.24 -9.24 -8.05
N HIS A 114 -11.83 -10.51 -7.92
CA HIS A 114 -11.43 -11.36 -9.07
C HIS A 114 -10.35 -10.69 -9.92
N GLY A 115 -9.44 -9.99 -9.25
CA GLY A 115 -8.35 -9.26 -9.89
C GLY A 115 -7.12 -10.12 -10.11
N LYS A 116 -6.20 -9.60 -10.93
CA LYS A 116 -4.91 -10.21 -11.23
C LYS A 116 -3.77 -9.48 -10.50
N ILE A 117 -2.80 -10.25 -9.99
CA ILE A 117 -1.61 -9.69 -9.35
C ILE A 117 -0.42 -9.72 -10.33
N HIS A 118 0.23 -8.58 -10.51
CA HIS A 118 1.53 -8.48 -11.15
C HIS A 118 2.60 -8.36 -10.07
N ILE A 119 3.37 -9.42 -9.90
CA ILE A 119 4.50 -9.48 -8.98
C ILE A 119 5.72 -8.98 -9.73
N ILE A 120 6.20 -7.81 -9.37
CA ILE A 120 7.39 -7.20 -9.98
C ILE A 120 8.53 -7.14 -9.00
N ALA A 121 9.74 -7.26 -9.49
CA ALA A 121 10.94 -7.04 -8.71
C ALA A 121 12.05 -6.47 -9.58
N GLU A 122 12.97 -5.74 -8.95
CA GLU A 122 14.18 -5.24 -9.59
C GLU A 122 15.16 -6.39 -9.85
N LYS A 123 15.71 -6.48 -11.06
CA LYS A 123 16.84 -7.35 -11.35
C LYS A 123 18.04 -6.92 -10.50
N SER A 124 18.66 -7.87 -9.82
CA SER A 124 19.84 -7.62 -8.99
C SER A 124 21.05 -8.35 -9.55
N PHE A 125 22.18 -7.63 -9.68
CA PHE A 125 23.48 -8.21 -10.02
C PHE A 125 24.13 -8.89 -8.80
N ASP A 126 23.72 -8.54 -7.58
CA ASP A 126 24.10 -9.23 -6.35
C ASP A 126 23.38 -10.59 -6.29
N LYS A 127 24.17 -11.68 -6.38
CA LYS A 127 23.65 -13.06 -6.39
C LYS A 127 22.82 -13.39 -5.14
N SER A 128 23.24 -12.93 -3.96
CA SER A 128 22.52 -13.16 -2.70
C SER A 128 21.15 -12.47 -2.71
N LYS A 129 21.09 -11.21 -3.13
CA LYS A 129 19.82 -10.47 -3.27
C LYS A 129 18.93 -11.09 -4.34
N ALA A 130 19.49 -11.47 -5.50
CA ALA A 130 18.73 -12.10 -6.57
C ALA A 130 18.06 -13.41 -6.11
N VAL A 131 18.77 -14.26 -5.35
CA VAL A 131 18.22 -15.49 -4.77
C VAL A 131 17.08 -15.18 -3.79
N LYS A 132 17.26 -14.20 -2.89
CA LYS A 132 16.20 -13.80 -1.93
C LYS A 132 14.96 -13.27 -2.65
N ILE A 133 15.11 -12.40 -3.65
CA ILE A 133 14.01 -11.90 -4.49
C ILE A 133 13.27 -13.07 -5.13
N LYS A 134 13.99 -13.98 -5.79
CA LYS A 134 13.40 -15.16 -6.43
C LYS A 134 12.63 -16.02 -5.43
N ASN A 135 13.18 -16.27 -4.25
CA ASN A 135 12.52 -17.05 -3.20
C ASN A 135 11.22 -16.37 -2.74
N ASN A 136 11.24 -15.06 -2.51
CA ASN A 136 10.05 -14.30 -2.12
C ASN A 136 8.96 -14.33 -3.22
N MET A 137 9.36 -14.17 -4.50
CA MET A 137 8.43 -14.27 -5.63
C MET A 137 7.80 -15.68 -5.72
N VAL A 138 8.61 -16.74 -5.55
CA VAL A 138 8.13 -18.14 -5.54
C VAL A 138 7.21 -18.40 -4.36
N LEU A 139 7.52 -17.86 -3.18
CA LEU A 139 6.66 -18.02 -2.00
C LEU A 139 5.29 -17.36 -2.21
N LEU A 140 5.28 -16.14 -2.75
CA LEU A 140 4.05 -15.44 -3.07
C LEU A 140 3.25 -16.18 -4.16
N SER A 141 3.89 -16.64 -5.23
CA SER A 141 3.19 -17.37 -6.29
C SER A 141 2.57 -18.68 -5.81
N LYS A 142 3.23 -19.41 -4.92
CA LYS A 142 2.65 -20.59 -4.26
C LYS A 142 1.41 -20.23 -3.43
N HIS A 143 1.45 -19.12 -2.70
CA HIS A 143 0.30 -18.62 -1.95
C HIS A 143 -0.87 -18.29 -2.89
N LEU A 144 -0.59 -17.54 -3.98
CA LEU A 144 -1.62 -17.14 -4.95
C LEU A 144 -2.25 -18.35 -5.67
N ASN A 145 -1.45 -19.35 -6.03
CA ASN A 145 -1.96 -20.62 -6.58
C ASN A 145 -2.91 -21.32 -5.58
N LYS A 146 -2.53 -21.36 -4.29
CA LYS A 146 -3.37 -22.00 -3.25
C LYS A 146 -4.73 -21.32 -3.09
N ILE A 147 -4.81 -20.01 -3.28
CA ILE A 147 -6.04 -19.23 -3.16
C ILE A 147 -6.71 -18.95 -4.51
N GLU A 148 -6.20 -19.52 -5.60
CA GLU A 148 -6.73 -19.40 -6.97
C GLU A 148 -6.84 -17.95 -7.45
N VAL A 149 -5.77 -17.17 -7.24
CA VAL A 149 -5.63 -15.80 -7.76
C VAL A 149 -4.64 -15.79 -8.93
N ASP A 150 -5.07 -15.26 -10.06
CA ASP A 150 -4.22 -15.09 -11.23
C ASP A 150 -3.06 -14.13 -10.96
N TYR A 151 -1.88 -14.47 -11.43
CA TYR A 151 -0.71 -13.63 -11.30
C TYR A 151 0.24 -13.68 -12.51
N LYS A 152 1.13 -12.68 -12.57
CA LYS A 152 2.25 -12.60 -13.53
C LYS A 152 3.51 -12.25 -12.74
N LEU A 153 4.64 -12.85 -13.12
CA LEU A 153 5.96 -12.57 -12.54
C LEU A 153 6.79 -11.78 -13.54
N GLU A 154 7.39 -10.67 -13.10
CA GLU A 154 8.25 -9.82 -13.92
C GLU A 154 9.50 -9.38 -13.15
N LEU A 155 10.66 -9.55 -13.78
CA LEU A 155 11.91 -8.95 -13.33
C LEU A 155 12.23 -7.77 -14.25
N LEU A 156 12.29 -6.57 -13.68
CA LEU A 156 12.47 -5.33 -14.42
C LEU A 156 13.89 -4.79 -14.23
N ASP A 157 14.45 -4.23 -15.28
CA ASP A 157 15.70 -3.50 -15.19
C ASP A 157 15.47 -2.14 -14.53
N ASN A 158 16.39 -1.74 -13.63
CA ASN A 158 16.33 -0.43 -12.98
C ASN A 158 17.16 0.58 -13.77
N ASN A 159 16.49 1.56 -14.36
CA ASN A 159 17.12 2.64 -15.11
C ASN A 159 17.30 3.88 -14.21
N ASN A 160 18.04 3.76 -13.10
CA ASN A 160 18.40 4.79 -12.12
C ASN A 160 17.30 5.27 -11.17
N ASP A 161 16.01 5.08 -11.48
CA ASP A 161 14.89 5.41 -10.57
C ASP A 161 13.87 4.27 -10.59
N TRP A 162 13.96 3.42 -9.57
CA TRP A 162 13.05 2.28 -9.42
C TRP A 162 11.57 2.71 -9.31
N GLY A 163 11.31 3.83 -8.64
CA GLY A 163 9.95 4.36 -8.52
C GLY A 163 9.35 4.70 -9.88
N GLN A 164 10.11 5.37 -10.75
CA GLN A 164 9.67 5.69 -12.11
C GLN A 164 9.52 4.43 -12.97
N THR A 165 10.40 3.45 -12.81
CA THR A 165 10.29 2.15 -13.50
C THR A 165 8.98 1.45 -13.16
N VAL A 166 8.62 1.40 -11.87
CA VAL A 166 7.35 0.80 -11.41
C VAL A 166 6.14 1.58 -11.92
N LEU A 167 6.18 2.91 -11.88
CA LEU A 167 5.08 3.74 -12.40
C LEU A 167 4.89 3.60 -13.90
N LYS A 168 6.00 3.50 -14.66
CA LYS A 168 5.97 3.26 -16.09
C LYS A 168 5.32 1.90 -16.38
N TYR A 169 5.82 0.83 -15.73
CA TYR A 169 5.23 -0.50 -15.85
C TYR A 169 3.73 -0.50 -15.54
N GLY A 170 3.36 0.21 -14.49
CA GLY A 170 1.97 0.29 -14.07
C GLY A 170 1.07 1.00 -15.07
N ARG A 171 1.54 2.08 -15.70
CA ARG A 171 0.80 2.76 -16.77
C ARG A 171 0.63 1.85 -18.00
N GLU A 172 1.73 1.19 -18.44
CA GLU A 172 1.73 0.31 -19.61
C GLU A 172 0.84 -0.93 -19.43
N ASN A 173 0.66 -1.39 -18.17
CA ASN A 173 -0.16 -2.54 -17.84
C ASN A 173 -1.50 -2.17 -17.18
N SER A 174 -1.87 -0.88 -17.13
CA SER A 174 -3.12 -0.36 -16.55
C SER A 174 -3.37 -0.87 -15.13
N MET A 175 -2.38 -0.68 -14.23
CA MET A 175 -2.50 -1.07 -12.83
C MET A 175 -3.44 -0.13 -12.06
N ASP A 176 -4.38 -0.71 -11.31
CA ASP A 176 -5.33 0.01 -10.49
C ASP A 176 -4.79 0.30 -9.09
N LEU A 177 -3.94 -0.60 -8.57
CA LEU A 177 -3.37 -0.51 -7.22
C LEU A 177 -1.89 -0.89 -7.23
N TYR A 178 -1.11 -0.16 -6.44
CA TYR A 178 0.30 -0.46 -6.19
C TYR A 178 0.49 -0.81 -4.72
N ALA A 179 1.10 -1.95 -4.46
CA ALA A 179 1.40 -2.45 -3.12
C ALA A 179 2.92 -2.42 -2.88
N TYR A 180 3.34 -1.68 -1.85
CA TYR A 180 4.74 -1.53 -1.45
C TYR A 180 4.91 -1.85 0.01
N SER A 181 6.00 -2.54 0.35
CA SER A 181 6.51 -2.49 1.72
C SER A 181 7.31 -1.20 1.92
N TYR A 182 7.08 -0.54 3.04
CA TYR A 182 7.90 0.56 3.47
C TYR A 182 9.20 0.01 4.08
N ASP A 183 10.32 0.60 3.67
CA ASP A 183 11.65 0.25 4.18
C ASP A 183 12.16 1.45 5.01
N SER A 184 12.13 1.32 6.34
CA SER A 184 12.50 2.39 7.27
C SER A 184 13.96 2.85 7.09
N ASP A 185 14.85 1.93 6.69
CA ASP A 185 16.27 2.22 6.60
C ASP A 185 16.60 3.19 5.45
N ARG A 186 15.82 3.16 4.36
CA ARG A 186 15.99 4.11 3.24
C ARG A 186 15.43 5.49 3.53
N PHE A 187 14.45 5.62 4.40
CA PHE A 187 13.87 6.93 4.73
C PHE A 187 14.78 7.75 5.64
N LEU A 188 15.44 7.09 6.59
CA LEU A 188 16.43 7.75 7.46
C LEU A 188 17.63 8.24 6.65
N ALA A 189 18.08 7.47 5.65
CA ALA A 189 19.20 7.85 4.78
C ALA A 189 18.87 8.98 3.79
N SER A 190 17.58 9.24 3.48
CA SER A 190 17.15 10.31 2.57
C SER A 190 16.83 11.63 3.26
N ASN A 191 16.63 11.64 4.58
CA ASN A 191 16.33 12.85 5.36
C ASN A 191 17.58 13.65 5.76
N ASP A 192 18.79 13.14 5.55
CA ASP A 192 20.06 13.89 5.76
C ASP A 192 20.40 14.86 4.60
N LYS A 193 19.46 15.12 3.69
CA LYS A 193 19.64 16.04 2.55
C LYS A 193 18.55 17.11 2.44
N PHE A 194 18.09 17.62 3.58
CA PHE A 194 17.28 18.83 3.63
C PHE A 194 17.85 19.84 4.61
#